data_28f8c0a77d1fed29cb9a32d7d9277531
#
_entry.id   28f8c0a77d1fed29cb9a32d7d9277531
#
_cell.length_a   1.000
_cell.length_b   1.000
_cell.length_c   1.000
_cell.angle_alpha   90.00
_cell.angle_beta   90.00
_cell.angle_gamma   90.00
#
_symmetry.space_group_name_H-M   'P 1'
#
loop_
_entity.id
_entity.type
_entity.pdbx_description
1 polymer ?
#
loop_
_entity_poly.entity_id
_entity_poly.type
_entity_poly.pdbx_seq_one_letter_code
_entity_poly.pdbx_strand_id
1 'polypeptide(L)'
;PTTQITIASRSNESLKQVIRNFAQQAFATSLTDEQLSPFVEVSLDAYAEHQDFIQATRTGLKAILCSMRFLMAPGEHANSSYANASALSRIMWLSVPDAKLLARAHNNQVTESQSIRAEINRMLDDDRTRRMIHSISDQWLNLRSWATISPSLKLYPKYNDLLDYYLPKETHAYLSHMLRENEPVAHFIDSDYAFLNQRLAQHYEVAGVIGQGLRKVTFAPESPRGGLLTMGSVLKVTTDGYDTSPILRGAWISRNVVGNPLSPPPENVEAIEPEHGAEATSLREQIEQHKKSKTCYTCHKSIDPYGFALENFDATGQWRTQYRVKKEHNATFQYRPQGYFSSGSRVDASGEIGDFAFNDIFGLKEILLSEHRKIAYNFAKKFFEYANGNEPNLKQRIDLLRMIPDKADDCGLRDLIGDVMVYSLKGTLE
;
A
#
# COMPACT_ATOMS: atom_id res chain seq x y z
N PRO A 1 7.24 -8.77 21.18
CA PRO A 1 7.44 -9.08 22.59
C PRO A 1 6.21 -8.61 23.36
N THR A 2 5.49 -9.56 23.93
CA THR A 2 4.44 -9.30 24.91
C THR A 2 5.12 -8.70 26.14
N THR A 3 4.84 -7.45 26.43
CA THR A 3 5.28 -6.84 27.70
C THR A 3 4.54 -7.56 28.80
N GLN A 4 5.19 -8.51 29.47
CA GLN A 4 4.64 -9.14 30.65
C GLN A 4 4.73 -8.15 31.80
N ILE A 5 3.59 -7.69 32.29
CA ILE A 5 3.53 -6.93 33.55
C ILE A 5 3.56 -7.95 34.66
N THR A 6 4.70 -8.06 35.34
CA THR A 6 4.81 -8.91 36.54
C THR A 6 4.20 -8.15 37.72
N ILE A 7 3.08 -8.65 38.27
CA ILE A 7 2.39 -8.07 39.42
C ILE A 7 2.89 -8.79 40.66
N ALA A 8 3.67 -8.11 41.49
CA ALA A 8 4.22 -8.67 42.72
C ALA A 8 3.16 -8.91 43.80
N SER A 9 2.10 -8.12 43.83
CA SER A 9 0.98 -8.26 44.78
C SER A 9 -0.31 -7.68 44.17
N ARG A 10 -1.47 -8.17 44.64
CA ARG A 10 -2.79 -7.66 44.21
C ARG A 10 -3.27 -6.57 45.19
N SER A 11 -2.50 -5.50 45.33
CA SER A 11 -2.80 -4.37 46.20
C SER A 11 -3.25 -3.16 45.44
N ASN A 12 -3.90 -2.19 46.11
CA ASN A 12 -4.25 -0.89 45.53
C ASN A 12 -3.02 -0.19 44.96
N GLU A 13 -1.87 -0.31 45.59
CA GLU A 13 -0.64 0.33 45.09
C GLU A 13 -0.14 -0.32 43.80
N SER A 14 -0.21 -1.64 43.71
CA SER A 14 0.11 -2.37 42.48
C SER A 14 -0.85 -2.00 41.36
N LEU A 15 -2.14 -1.82 41.65
CA LEU A 15 -3.14 -1.39 40.69
C LEU A 15 -2.83 0.01 40.14
N LYS A 16 -2.57 0.99 41.02
CA LYS A 16 -2.15 2.33 40.64
C LYS A 16 -0.92 2.31 39.74
N GLN A 17 0.08 1.51 40.09
CA GLN A 17 1.33 1.41 39.30
C GLN A 17 1.09 0.82 37.92
N VAL A 18 0.24 -0.19 37.78
CA VAL A 18 -0.14 -0.77 36.47
C VAL A 18 -0.86 0.27 35.62
N ILE A 19 -1.84 0.99 36.19
CA ILE A 19 -2.58 2.03 35.48
C ILE A 19 -1.64 3.17 35.06
N ARG A 20 -0.76 3.63 35.95
CA ARG A 20 0.26 4.66 35.66
C ARG A 20 1.17 4.26 34.50
N ASN A 21 1.76 3.07 34.57
CA ASN A 21 2.68 2.58 33.55
C ASN A 21 2.00 2.47 32.19
N PHE A 22 0.77 1.95 32.16
CA PHE A 22 0.01 1.81 30.93
C PHE A 22 -0.39 3.17 30.36
N ALA A 23 -0.86 4.11 31.20
CA ALA A 23 -1.25 5.44 30.76
C ALA A 23 -0.05 6.21 30.16
N GLN A 24 1.13 6.14 30.79
CA GLN A 24 2.35 6.77 30.25
C GLN A 24 2.73 6.21 28.88
N GLN A 25 2.58 4.91 28.66
CA GLN A 25 2.82 4.29 27.35
C GLN A 25 1.74 4.69 26.34
N ALA A 26 0.46 4.59 26.72
CA ALA A 26 -0.66 4.86 25.85
C ALA A 26 -0.70 6.34 25.38
N PHE A 27 -0.41 7.26 26.28
CA PHE A 27 -0.40 8.70 25.97
C PHE A 27 0.96 9.20 25.46
N ALA A 28 1.97 8.32 25.45
CA ALA A 28 3.32 8.65 25.03
C ALA A 28 3.89 9.94 25.67
N THR A 29 3.63 10.16 26.96
CA THR A 29 4.04 11.36 27.68
C THR A 29 4.22 11.05 29.17
N SER A 30 4.98 11.90 29.88
CA SER A 30 4.95 11.92 31.35
C SER A 30 3.62 12.52 31.81
N LEU A 31 3.03 11.93 32.84
CA LEU A 31 1.75 12.36 33.42
C LEU A 31 1.94 12.79 34.87
N THR A 32 1.29 13.87 35.24
CA THR A 32 1.16 14.27 36.65
C THR A 32 0.16 13.37 37.36
N ASP A 33 0.23 13.32 38.70
CA ASP A 33 -0.73 12.56 39.49
C ASP A 33 -2.17 13.03 39.29
N GLU A 34 -2.39 14.33 39.15
CA GLU A 34 -3.69 14.90 38.80
C GLU A 34 -4.24 14.40 37.46
N GLN A 35 -3.39 14.30 36.45
CA GLN A 35 -3.78 13.79 35.12
C GLN A 35 -4.07 12.28 35.12
N LEU A 36 -3.50 11.53 36.05
CA LEU A 36 -3.70 10.10 36.23
C LEU A 36 -4.90 9.76 37.11
N SER A 37 -5.24 10.66 38.06
CA SER A 37 -6.28 10.43 39.09
C SER A 37 -7.56 9.85 38.53
N PRO A 38 -8.20 10.36 37.45
CA PRO A 38 -9.47 9.83 36.97
C PRO A 38 -9.41 8.34 36.55
N PHE A 39 -8.28 7.92 35.99
CA PHE A 39 -8.10 6.53 35.54
C PHE A 39 -7.78 5.59 36.69
N VAL A 40 -7.05 6.10 37.69
CA VAL A 40 -6.73 5.36 38.90
C VAL A 40 -7.98 5.20 39.75
N GLU A 41 -8.76 6.24 39.95
CA GLU A 41 -10.00 6.23 40.72
C GLU A 41 -10.99 5.22 40.20
N VAL A 42 -11.31 5.27 38.90
CA VAL A 42 -12.21 4.29 38.25
C VAL A 42 -11.75 2.86 38.45
N SER A 43 -10.41 2.61 38.44
CA SER A 43 -9.85 1.30 38.70
C SER A 43 -10.01 0.88 40.16
N LEU A 44 -9.75 1.79 41.13
CA LEU A 44 -9.88 1.52 42.52
C LEU A 44 -11.33 1.28 42.97
N ASP A 45 -12.27 2.05 42.42
CA ASP A 45 -13.71 1.87 42.68
C ASP A 45 -14.19 0.52 42.17
N ALA A 46 -13.78 0.09 40.97
CA ALA A 46 -14.07 -1.22 40.43
C ALA A 46 -13.44 -2.36 41.33
N TYR A 47 -12.26 -2.11 41.89
CA TYR A 47 -11.65 -3.07 42.80
C TYR A 47 -12.37 -3.13 44.17
N ALA A 48 -12.80 -2.00 44.67
CA ALA A 48 -13.58 -1.96 45.93
C ALA A 48 -14.93 -2.67 45.77
N GLU A 49 -15.60 -2.50 44.65
CA GLU A 49 -16.91 -3.09 44.38
C GLU A 49 -16.84 -4.61 44.13
N HIS A 50 -15.91 -5.05 43.29
CA HIS A 50 -15.89 -6.45 42.82
C HIS A 50 -14.84 -7.35 43.50
N GLN A 51 -13.89 -6.78 44.22
CA GLN A 51 -12.74 -7.51 44.85
C GLN A 51 -11.93 -8.34 43.80
N ASP A 52 -12.06 -8.00 42.52
CA ASP A 52 -11.35 -8.64 41.42
C ASP A 52 -10.31 -7.69 40.82
N PHE A 53 -9.04 -7.97 41.08
CA PHE A 53 -7.90 -7.19 40.65
C PHE A 53 -7.81 -7.14 39.10
N ILE A 54 -8.12 -8.23 38.39
CA ILE A 54 -8.04 -8.32 36.94
C ILE A 54 -9.15 -7.48 36.32
N GLN A 55 -10.36 -7.56 36.85
CA GLN A 55 -11.49 -6.76 36.40
C GLN A 55 -11.22 -5.27 36.63
N ALA A 56 -10.75 -4.88 37.79
CA ALA A 56 -10.37 -3.51 38.12
C ALA A 56 -9.29 -2.97 37.20
N THR A 57 -8.24 -3.76 36.93
CA THR A 57 -7.21 -3.41 35.92
C THR A 57 -7.84 -3.17 34.55
N ARG A 58 -8.66 -4.10 34.06
CA ARG A 58 -9.33 -3.97 32.76
C ARG A 58 -10.20 -2.71 32.66
N THR A 59 -10.86 -2.33 33.74
CA THR A 59 -11.70 -1.12 33.80
C THR A 59 -10.85 0.13 33.61
N GLY A 60 -9.74 0.27 34.32
CA GLY A 60 -8.84 1.40 34.15
C GLY A 60 -8.15 1.44 32.78
N LEU A 61 -7.74 0.29 32.24
CA LEU A 61 -7.17 0.23 30.88
C LEU A 61 -8.20 0.63 29.83
N LYS A 62 -9.47 0.21 29.95
CA LYS A 62 -10.55 0.64 29.06
C LYS A 62 -10.78 2.15 29.17
N ALA A 63 -10.81 2.71 30.38
CA ALA A 63 -10.98 4.15 30.57
C ALA A 63 -9.87 4.95 29.87
N ILE A 64 -8.61 4.48 29.94
CA ILE A 64 -7.49 5.10 29.20
C ILE A 64 -7.70 5.02 27.71
N LEU A 65 -8.00 3.84 27.16
CA LEU A 65 -8.13 3.62 25.71
C LEU A 65 -9.37 4.31 25.11
N CYS A 66 -10.41 4.53 25.91
CA CYS A 66 -11.62 5.24 25.46
C CYS A 66 -11.53 6.77 25.72
N SER A 67 -10.45 7.26 26.33
CA SER A 67 -10.31 8.69 26.62
C SER A 67 -10.04 9.51 25.35
N MET A 68 -10.53 10.74 25.33
CA MET A 68 -10.23 11.68 24.25
C MET A 68 -8.72 11.90 24.07
N ARG A 69 -7.96 11.83 25.19
CA ARG A 69 -6.51 11.97 25.16
C ARG A 69 -5.80 10.85 24.40
N PHE A 70 -6.37 9.65 24.38
CA PHE A 70 -5.85 8.53 23.58
C PHE A 70 -6.33 8.56 22.15
N LEU A 71 -7.62 8.86 21.95
CA LEU A 71 -8.26 8.84 20.63
C LEU A 71 -7.87 10.02 19.75
N MET A 72 -7.68 11.20 20.37
CA MET A 72 -7.25 12.40 19.69
C MET A 72 -5.73 12.55 19.83
N ALA A 73 -5.02 12.47 18.71
CA ALA A 73 -3.58 12.75 18.73
C ALA A 73 -3.34 14.15 19.35
N PRO A 74 -2.32 14.33 20.23
CA PRO A 74 -2.03 15.63 20.81
C PRO A 74 -1.63 16.60 19.70
N GLY A 75 -2.58 17.47 19.27
CA GLY A 75 -2.40 18.40 18.16
C GLY A 75 -1.65 19.69 18.52
N GLU A 76 -1.45 19.99 19.80
CA GLU A 76 -1.05 21.33 20.21
C GLU A 76 0.39 21.50 20.74
N HIS A 77 1.19 20.45 20.77
CA HIS A 77 2.61 20.57 21.12
C HIS A 77 3.49 20.12 19.96
N ALA A 78 3.28 20.76 18.82
CA ALA A 78 3.79 20.38 17.51
C ALA A 78 5.32 20.32 17.37
N ASN A 79 6.11 20.48 18.39
CA ASN A 79 7.57 20.35 18.36
C ASN A 79 8.14 19.74 19.65
N SER A 80 7.32 19.11 20.47
CA SER A 80 7.85 18.45 21.65
C SER A 80 8.45 17.08 21.29
N SER A 81 9.49 16.71 21.99
CA SER A 81 10.16 15.41 21.82
C SER A 81 9.17 14.23 21.98
N TYR A 82 8.19 14.35 22.87
CA TYR A 82 7.13 13.35 23.04
C TYR A 82 6.14 13.31 21.87
N ALA A 83 5.77 14.47 21.31
CA ALA A 83 4.89 14.54 20.14
C ALA A 83 5.55 13.85 18.94
N ASN A 84 6.83 14.15 18.71
CA ASN A 84 7.61 13.50 17.64
C ASN A 84 7.73 11.98 17.86
N ALA A 85 8.02 11.53 19.07
CA ALA A 85 8.09 10.10 19.39
C ALA A 85 6.74 9.39 19.17
N SER A 86 5.64 10.02 19.57
CA SER A 86 4.29 9.52 19.36
C SER A 86 3.94 9.46 17.87
N ALA A 87 4.25 10.51 17.09
CA ALA A 87 4.01 10.53 15.65
C ALA A 87 4.82 9.45 14.93
N LEU A 88 6.13 9.34 15.21
CA LEU A 88 7.00 8.31 14.65
C LEU A 88 6.43 6.91 14.88
N SER A 89 6.07 6.58 16.11
CA SER A 89 5.59 5.23 16.44
C SER A 89 4.24 4.91 15.81
N ARG A 90 3.33 5.88 15.73
CA ARG A 90 2.03 5.70 15.06
C ARG A 90 2.19 5.51 13.55
N ILE A 91 3.04 6.28 12.91
CA ILE A 91 3.20 6.22 11.45
C ILE A 91 3.99 4.98 11.06
N MET A 92 5.14 4.72 11.70
CA MET A 92 6.07 3.68 11.28
C MET A 92 5.75 2.30 11.83
N TRP A 93 5.11 2.21 13.01
CA TRP A 93 4.83 0.93 13.66
C TRP A 93 3.34 0.66 13.88
N LEU A 94 2.45 1.66 13.61
CA LEU A 94 1.04 1.60 13.96
C LEU A 94 0.85 1.15 15.42
N SER A 95 1.64 1.74 16.31
CA SER A 95 1.74 1.36 17.72
C SER A 95 2.14 2.54 18.58
N VAL A 96 2.18 2.32 19.88
CA VAL A 96 2.77 3.26 20.84
C VAL A 96 4.31 3.21 20.81
N PRO A 97 5.00 4.27 21.27
CA PRO A 97 6.45 4.28 21.38
C PRO A 97 6.98 3.13 22.25
N ASP A 98 8.13 2.58 21.87
CA ASP A 98 8.84 1.65 22.75
C ASP A 98 9.57 2.36 23.89
N ALA A 99 10.05 1.60 24.84
CA ALA A 99 10.74 2.15 26.04
C ALA A 99 11.97 3.00 25.66
N LYS A 100 12.68 2.62 24.58
CA LYS A 100 13.86 3.37 24.10
C LYS A 100 13.45 4.72 23.55
N LEU A 101 12.42 4.76 22.70
CA LEU A 101 11.91 5.99 22.11
C LEU A 101 11.32 6.92 23.18
N LEU A 102 10.60 6.37 24.19
CA LEU A 102 10.09 7.14 25.32
C LEU A 102 11.22 7.72 26.19
N ALA A 103 12.27 6.95 26.46
CA ALA A 103 13.43 7.43 27.22
C ALA A 103 14.14 8.59 26.48
N ARG A 104 14.29 8.50 25.16
CA ARG A 104 14.83 9.59 24.36
C ARG A 104 13.93 10.82 24.32
N ALA A 105 12.61 10.60 24.24
CA ALA A 105 11.63 11.68 24.33
C ALA A 105 11.70 12.40 25.70
N HIS A 106 11.81 11.65 26.77
CA HIS A 106 11.97 12.18 28.13
C HIS A 106 13.22 13.09 28.26
N ASN A 107 14.31 12.69 27.63
CA ASN A 107 15.57 13.45 27.61
C ASN A 107 15.62 14.55 26.54
N ASN A 108 14.48 14.88 25.94
CA ASN A 108 14.34 15.89 24.86
C ASN A 108 15.26 15.65 23.64
N GLN A 109 15.50 14.38 23.29
CA GLN A 109 16.44 13.95 22.24
C GLN A 109 15.77 13.62 20.89
N VAL A 110 14.46 13.85 20.74
CA VAL A 110 13.71 13.61 19.49
C VAL A 110 13.18 14.92 18.95
N THR A 111 14.07 15.92 18.84
CA THR A 111 13.72 17.29 18.43
C THR A 111 14.49 17.76 17.19
N GLU A 112 15.77 17.39 17.08
CA GLU A 112 16.62 17.78 15.97
C GLU A 112 16.52 16.81 14.81
N SER A 113 16.62 17.29 13.58
CA SER A 113 16.44 16.46 12.36
C SER A 113 17.39 15.27 12.33
N GLN A 114 18.64 15.46 12.72
CA GLN A 114 19.61 14.37 12.78
C GLN A 114 19.20 13.28 13.80
N SER A 115 18.71 13.68 14.96
CA SER A 115 18.25 12.74 15.99
C SER A 115 16.94 12.04 15.62
N ILE A 116 16.02 12.75 14.96
CA ILE A 116 14.81 12.19 14.37
C ILE A 116 15.18 11.18 13.28
N ARG A 117 16.08 11.52 12.36
CA ARG A 117 16.59 10.63 11.32
C ARG A 117 17.20 9.36 11.90
N ALA A 118 18.00 9.48 12.95
CA ALA A 118 18.58 8.30 13.62
C ALA A 118 17.52 7.36 14.20
N GLU A 119 16.43 7.92 14.77
CA GLU A 119 15.30 7.10 15.23
C GLU A 119 14.52 6.47 14.08
N ILE A 120 14.25 7.22 13.02
CA ILE A 120 13.63 6.69 11.80
C ILE A 120 14.42 5.47 11.30
N ASN A 121 15.73 5.59 11.15
CA ASN A 121 16.57 4.49 10.69
C ASN A 121 16.50 3.28 11.61
N ARG A 122 16.58 3.48 12.93
CA ARG A 122 16.40 2.39 13.90
C ARG A 122 15.03 1.72 13.77
N MET A 123 13.99 2.53 13.57
CA MET A 123 12.61 2.04 13.47
C MET A 123 12.38 1.28 12.16
N LEU A 124 13.00 1.69 11.06
CA LEU A 124 12.93 1.01 9.77
C LEU A 124 13.59 -0.38 9.81
N ASP A 125 14.57 -0.60 10.67
CA ASP A 125 15.22 -1.90 10.87
C ASP A 125 14.41 -2.83 11.80
N ASP A 126 13.35 -2.35 12.43
CA ASP A 126 12.49 -3.14 13.33
C ASP A 126 11.40 -3.89 12.55
N ASP A 127 11.14 -5.12 12.96
CA ASP A 127 10.09 -5.97 12.35
C ASP A 127 8.69 -5.35 12.34
N ARG A 128 8.41 -4.42 13.27
CA ARG A 128 7.13 -3.69 13.35
C ARG A 128 6.88 -2.82 12.12
N THR A 129 7.93 -2.38 11.41
CA THR A 129 7.83 -1.60 10.17
C THR A 129 7.04 -2.30 9.08
N ARG A 130 6.94 -3.63 9.12
CA ARG A 130 6.04 -4.38 8.21
C ARG A 130 4.59 -3.88 8.26
N ARG A 131 4.12 -3.39 9.41
CA ARG A 131 2.76 -2.84 9.54
C ARG A 131 2.59 -1.57 8.71
N MET A 132 3.60 -0.69 8.72
CA MET A 132 3.62 0.50 7.88
C MET A 132 3.60 0.12 6.40
N ILE A 133 4.46 -0.81 5.98
CA ILE A 133 4.52 -1.26 4.58
C ILE A 133 3.16 -1.82 4.14
N HIS A 134 2.54 -2.69 4.93
CA HIS A 134 1.20 -3.20 4.60
C HIS A 134 0.18 -2.04 4.51
N SER A 135 0.16 -1.16 5.50
CA SER A 135 -0.82 -0.07 5.55
C SER A 135 -0.68 0.92 4.41
N ILE A 136 0.56 1.35 4.08
CA ILE A 136 0.79 2.30 2.99
C ILE A 136 0.54 1.64 1.63
N SER A 137 1.01 0.42 1.40
CA SER A 137 0.79 -0.29 0.13
C SER A 137 -0.69 -0.55 -0.12
N ASP A 138 -1.43 -0.97 0.90
CA ASP A 138 -2.87 -1.21 0.81
C ASP A 138 -3.66 0.07 0.46
N GLN A 139 -3.22 1.23 0.96
CA GLN A 139 -3.82 2.52 0.65
C GLN A 139 -3.39 3.04 -0.72
N TRP A 140 -2.07 3.10 -0.95
CA TRP A 140 -1.49 3.66 -2.17
C TRP A 140 -1.84 2.85 -3.41
N LEU A 141 -1.71 1.51 -3.35
CA LEU A 141 -1.95 0.61 -4.48
C LEU A 141 -3.43 0.15 -4.59
N ASN A 142 -4.31 0.65 -3.70
CA ASN A 142 -5.72 0.26 -3.61
C ASN A 142 -5.92 -1.24 -3.29
N LEU A 143 -4.99 -1.89 -2.59
CA LEU A 143 -5.13 -3.30 -2.24
C LEU A 143 -6.23 -3.56 -1.19
N ARG A 144 -6.79 -2.52 -0.55
CA ARG A 144 -7.97 -2.64 0.32
C ARG A 144 -9.20 -3.17 -0.42
N SER A 145 -9.31 -2.93 -1.74
CA SER A 145 -10.38 -3.47 -2.57
C SER A 145 -10.18 -4.94 -2.95
N TRP A 146 -9.09 -5.57 -2.50
CA TRP A 146 -8.75 -6.95 -2.80
C TRP A 146 -9.89 -7.94 -2.57
N ALA A 147 -10.56 -7.85 -1.43
CA ALA A 147 -11.63 -8.76 -1.03
C ALA A 147 -12.94 -8.56 -1.82
N THR A 148 -13.10 -7.43 -2.50
CA THR A 148 -14.31 -7.14 -3.28
C THR A 148 -14.28 -7.69 -4.70
N ILE A 149 -13.10 -8.12 -5.17
CA ILE A 149 -12.88 -8.61 -6.52
C ILE A 149 -12.57 -10.11 -6.45
N SER A 150 -13.45 -10.93 -7.01
CA SER A 150 -13.28 -12.38 -7.07
C SER A 150 -13.16 -12.83 -8.52
N PRO A 151 -11.97 -13.30 -8.96
CA PRO A 151 -11.83 -13.84 -10.30
C PRO A 151 -12.76 -15.02 -10.54
N SER A 152 -13.44 -15.01 -11.68
CA SER A 152 -14.37 -16.06 -12.05
C SER A 152 -13.63 -17.40 -12.20
N LEU A 153 -13.95 -18.38 -11.35
CA LEU A 153 -13.34 -19.71 -11.41
C LEU A 153 -13.65 -20.46 -12.72
N LYS A 154 -14.70 -20.06 -13.43
CA LYS A 154 -15.01 -20.58 -14.76
C LYS A 154 -14.01 -20.09 -15.80
N LEU A 155 -13.58 -18.83 -15.69
CA LEU A 155 -12.62 -18.19 -16.59
C LEU A 155 -11.18 -18.51 -16.19
N TYR A 156 -10.93 -18.57 -14.88
CA TYR A 156 -9.60 -18.72 -14.27
C TYR A 156 -9.55 -19.95 -13.35
N PRO A 157 -9.71 -21.18 -13.87
CA PRO A 157 -9.83 -22.38 -13.05
C PRO A 157 -8.57 -22.71 -12.23
N LYS A 158 -7.43 -22.11 -12.57
CA LYS A 158 -6.18 -22.20 -11.79
C LYS A 158 -6.12 -21.23 -10.63
N TYR A 159 -7.04 -20.25 -10.56
CA TYR A 159 -7.13 -19.33 -9.43
C TYR A 159 -7.72 -20.06 -8.23
N ASN A 160 -7.17 -19.89 -7.04
CA ASN A 160 -7.63 -20.51 -5.81
C ASN A 160 -7.25 -19.67 -4.58
N ASP A 161 -7.78 -20.02 -3.42
CA ASP A 161 -7.56 -19.32 -2.15
C ASP A 161 -6.07 -19.19 -1.79
N LEU A 162 -5.25 -20.18 -2.16
CA LEU A 162 -3.82 -20.14 -1.88
C LEU A 162 -3.13 -19.06 -2.73
N LEU A 163 -3.51 -18.94 -3.99
CA LEU A 163 -3.03 -17.88 -4.86
C LEU A 163 -3.52 -16.52 -4.37
N ASP A 164 -4.82 -16.42 -4.04
CA ASP A 164 -5.42 -15.21 -3.47
C ASP A 164 -4.69 -14.73 -2.21
N TYR A 165 -4.30 -15.65 -1.34
CA TYR A 165 -3.55 -15.37 -0.13
C TYR A 165 -2.12 -14.87 -0.38
N TYR A 166 -1.42 -15.37 -1.40
CA TYR A 166 -0.02 -15.02 -1.63
C TYR A 166 0.20 -13.79 -2.51
N LEU A 167 -0.72 -13.44 -3.40
CA LEU A 167 -0.55 -12.29 -4.30
C LEU A 167 -0.31 -10.95 -3.56
N PRO A 168 -1.08 -10.54 -2.54
CA PRO A 168 -0.74 -9.33 -1.78
C PRO A 168 0.57 -9.47 -0.99
N LYS A 169 0.91 -10.68 -0.54
CA LYS A 169 2.15 -10.93 0.21
C LYS A 169 3.42 -10.80 -0.64
N GLU A 170 3.34 -11.08 -1.93
CA GLU A 170 4.38 -10.76 -2.90
C GLU A 170 4.71 -9.27 -2.86
N THR A 171 3.70 -8.42 -3.00
CA THR A 171 3.84 -6.96 -3.01
C THR A 171 4.39 -6.43 -1.69
N HIS A 172 3.89 -6.94 -0.56
CA HIS A 172 4.39 -6.56 0.76
C HIS A 172 5.85 -6.97 0.98
N ALA A 173 6.24 -8.17 0.53
CA ALA A 173 7.62 -8.66 0.61
C ALA A 173 8.56 -7.84 -0.27
N TYR A 174 8.10 -7.51 -1.47
CA TYR A 174 8.83 -6.68 -2.43
C TYR A 174 9.13 -5.28 -1.85
N LEU A 175 8.12 -4.56 -1.40
CA LEU A 175 8.28 -3.23 -0.81
C LEU A 175 9.08 -3.26 0.49
N SER A 176 8.95 -4.32 1.29
CA SER A 176 9.77 -4.50 2.50
C SER A 176 11.24 -4.73 2.17
N HIS A 177 11.54 -5.41 1.08
CA HIS A 177 12.90 -5.58 0.59
C HIS A 177 13.48 -4.27 0.06
N MET A 178 12.76 -3.57 -0.81
CA MET A 178 13.18 -2.26 -1.32
C MET A 178 13.51 -1.28 -0.20
N LEU A 179 12.68 -1.25 0.84
CA LEU A 179 12.90 -0.39 2.01
C LEU A 179 14.15 -0.78 2.78
N ARG A 180 14.37 -2.07 3.02
CA ARG A 180 15.51 -2.57 3.80
C ARG A 180 16.83 -2.36 3.07
N GLU A 181 16.87 -2.64 1.78
CA GLU A 181 18.06 -2.51 0.96
C GLU A 181 18.26 -1.08 0.37
N ASN A 182 17.34 -0.16 0.70
CA ASN A 182 17.32 1.20 0.16
C ASN A 182 17.33 1.24 -1.37
N GLU A 183 16.59 0.35 -2.01
CA GLU A 183 16.58 0.26 -3.47
C GLU A 183 15.95 1.50 -4.12
N PRO A 184 16.36 1.85 -5.36
CA PRO A 184 15.82 3.01 -6.08
C PRO A 184 14.31 2.93 -6.26
N VAL A 185 13.61 4.06 -6.10
CA VAL A 185 12.16 4.17 -6.36
C VAL A 185 11.81 3.82 -7.82
N ALA A 186 12.76 3.93 -8.75
CA ALA A 186 12.62 3.45 -10.13
C ALA A 186 12.22 1.97 -10.23
N HIS A 187 12.58 1.15 -9.24
CA HIS A 187 12.17 -0.25 -9.15
C HIS A 187 10.66 -0.44 -8.96
N PHE A 188 9.90 0.60 -8.61
CA PHE A 188 8.43 0.53 -8.69
C PHE A 188 7.93 0.26 -10.11
N ILE A 189 8.69 0.68 -11.12
CA ILE A 189 8.34 0.52 -12.55
C ILE A 189 8.96 -0.73 -13.11
N ASP A 190 10.27 -0.91 -12.89
CA ASP A 190 10.99 -2.07 -13.41
C ASP A 190 12.05 -2.55 -12.44
N SER A 191 12.11 -3.87 -12.29
CA SER A 191 13.13 -4.58 -11.53
C SER A 191 13.33 -5.96 -12.14
N ASP A 192 14.50 -6.55 -11.94
CA ASP A 192 14.82 -7.88 -12.44
C ASP A 192 14.37 -9.01 -11.49
N TYR A 193 13.51 -8.74 -10.50
CA TYR A 193 13.12 -9.72 -9.50
C TYR A 193 11.69 -9.54 -8.98
N ALA A 194 11.18 -10.61 -8.34
CA ALA A 194 9.99 -10.59 -7.48
C ALA A 194 10.20 -11.48 -6.25
N PHE A 195 9.22 -11.49 -5.33
CA PHE A 195 9.19 -12.38 -4.17
C PHE A 195 8.19 -13.51 -4.40
N LEU A 196 8.69 -14.68 -4.79
CA LEU A 196 7.87 -15.81 -5.19
C LEU A 196 8.04 -16.99 -4.23
N ASN A 197 6.94 -17.72 -4.04
CA ASN A 197 6.95 -19.10 -3.60
C ASN A 197 6.57 -20.02 -4.77
N GLN A 198 6.53 -21.32 -4.53
CA GLN A 198 6.17 -22.29 -5.57
C GLN A 198 4.82 -21.99 -6.23
N ARG A 199 3.81 -21.55 -5.45
CA ARG A 199 2.47 -21.30 -5.99
C ARG A 199 2.42 -20.07 -6.91
N LEU A 200 3.08 -18.97 -6.52
CA LEU A 200 3.21 -17.78 -7.36
C LEU A 200 4.07 -18.05 -8.60
N ALA A 201 5.18 -18.76 -8.42
CA ALA A 201 6.06 -19.13 -9.53
C ALA A 201 5.34 -19.97 -10.58
N GLN A 202 4.54 -20.96 -10.16
CA GLN A 202 3.68 -21.73 -11.06
C GLN A 202 2.65 -20.86 -11.80
N HIS A 203 2.10 -19.84 -11.10
CA HIS A 203 1.15 -18.92 -11.70
C HIS A 203 1.80 -18.01 -12.74
N TYR A 204 3.03 -17.56 -12.47
CA TYR A 204 3.82 -16.71 -13.36
C TYR A 204 4.66 -17.47 -14.37
N GLU A 205 4.57 -18.80 -14.38
CA GLU A 205 5.32 -19.69 -15.27
C GLU A 205 6.85 -19.58 -15.09
N VAL A 206 7.28 -19.33 -13.84
CA VAL A 206 8.69 -19.26 -13.44
C VAL A 206 9.12 -20.61 -12.90
N ALA A 207 10.13 -21.22 -13.54
CA ALA A 207 10.65 -22.53 -13.15
C ALA A 207 11.58 -22.47 -11.92
N GLY A 208 11.79 -23.62 -11.27
CA GLY A 208 12.84 -23.81 -10.24
C GLY A 208 12.50 -23.33 -8.84
N VAL A 209 11.33 -22.75 -8.58
CA VAL A 209 10.92 -22.29 -7.25
C VAL A 209 10.10 -23.36 -6.54
N ILE A 210 10.62 -23.93 -5.44
CA ILE A 210 10.01 -25.02 -4.67
C ILE A 210 9.73 -24.55 -3.23
N GLY A 211 8.57 -24.95 -2.68
CA GLY A 211 8.19 -24.70 -1.28
C GLY A 211 7.34 -23.44 -1.08
N GLN A 212 6.89 -23.25 0.17
CA GLN A 212 5.86 -22.24 0.50
C GLN A 212 6.42 -20.87 0.89
N GLY A 213 7.69 -20.77 1.29
CA GLY A 213 8.33 -19.51 1.70
C GLY A 213 8.56 -18.58 0.52
N LEU A 214 8.16 -17.31 0.67
CA LEU A 214 8.51 -16.26 -0.27
C LEU A 214 10.02 -16.01 -0.24
N ARG A 215 10.63 -15.88 -1.42
CA ARG A 215 12.05 -15.57 -1.60
C ARG A 215 12.26 -14.70 -2.82
N LYS A 216 13.33 -13.92 -2.84
CA LYS A 216 13.74 -13.16 -4.01
C LYS A 216 14.08 -14.12 -5.15
N VAL A 217 13.45 -13.92 -6.30
CA VAL A 217 13.64 -14.70 -7.53
C VAL A 217 13.94 -13.73 -8.64
N THR A 218 15.10 -13.88 -9.25
CA THR A 218 15.51 -13.04 -10.39
C THR A 218 14.86 -13.55 -11.67
N PHE A 219 14.37 -12.63 -12.47
CA PHE A 219 13.80 -12.91 -13.78
C PHE A 219 14.87 -12.92 -14.87
N ALA A 220 14.60 -13.63 -15.96
CA ALA A 220 15.40 -13.50 -17.17
C ALA A 220 15.17 -12.12 -17.80
N PRO A 221 16.15 -11.58 -18.54
CA PRO A 221 16.04 -10.23 -19.14
C PRO A 221 14.83 -10.06 -20.08
N GLU A 222 14.36 -11.16 -20.68
CA GLU A 222 13.22 -11.17 -21.59
C GLU A 222 11.87 -11.26 -20.85
N SER A 223 11.89 -11.36 -19.54
CA SER A 223 10.66 -11.46 -18.74
C SER A 223 9.90 -10.14 -18.78
N PRO A 224 8.61 -10.14 -19.10
CA PRO A 224 7.80 -8.93 -19.04
C PRO A 224 7.51 -8.50 -17.58
N ARG A 225 7.92 -9.33 -16.61
CA ARG A 225 7.69 -9.07 -15.19
C ARG A 225 8.80 -8.22 -14.59
N GLY A 226 8.48 -7.66 -13.45
CA GLY A 226 9.32 -6.75 -12.69
C GLY A 226 8.58 -5.45 -12.36
N GLY A 227 8.83 -4.91 -11.18
CA GLY A 227 8.14 -3.75 -10.65
C GLY A 227 6.67 -4.02 -10.25
N LEU A 228 6.01 -3.00 -9.72
CA LEU A 228 4.64 -3.09 -9.20
C LEU A 228 3.58 -3.32 -10.28
N LEU A 229 3.79 -2.79 -11.48
CA LEU A 229 2.81 -2.83 -12.57
C LEU A 229 2.43 -4.26 -12.99
N THR A 230 3.35 -5.19 -12.83
CA THR A 230 3.20 -6.57 -13.30
C THR A 230 2.91 -7.57 -12.18
N MET A 231 2.72 -7.07 -10.94
CA MET A 231 2.32 -7.91 -9.81
C MET A 231 0.86 -8.31 -9.91
N GLY A 232 0.56 -9.58 -9.67
CA GLY A 232 -0.79 -10.10 -9.76
C GLY A 232 -1.77 -9.43 -8.81
N SER A 233 -1.31 -8.91 -7.66
CA SER A 233 -2.14 -8.12 -6.75
C SER A 233 -2.65 -6.83 -7.40
N VAL A 234 -1.76 -6.07 -8.05
CA VAL A 234 -2.09 -4.83 -8.77
C VAL A 234 -2.98 -5.11 -9.97
N LEU A 235 -2.64 -6.14 -10.73
CA LEU A 235 -3.40 -6.54 -11.91
C LEU A 235 -4.83 -7.00 -11.55
N LYS A 236 -5.01 -7.69 -10.41
CA LYS A 236 -6.33 -8.10 -9.95
C LYS A 236 -7.19 -6.92 -9.50
N VAL A 237 -6.68 -6.00 -8.69
CA VAL A 237 -7.48 -4.85 -8.20
C VAL A 237 -7.84 -3.83 -9.29
N THR A 238 -7.36 -4.03 -10.50
CA THR A 238 -7.66 -3.22 -11.69
C THR A 238 -8.56 -3.94 -12.70
N THR A 239 -9.34 -4.93 -12.24
CA THR A 239 -10.31 -5.69 -13.04
C THR A 239 -11.64 -5.79 -12.31
N ASP A 240 -12.65 -6.35 -12.98
CA ASP A 240 -13.92 -6.72 -12.36
C ASP A 240 -13.98 -8.21 -11.92
N GLY A 241 -12.90 -8.96 -12.14
CA GLY A 241 -12.79 -10.40 -11.87
C GLY A 241 -13.25 -11.29 -13.03
N TYR A 242 -13.84 -10.75 -14.07
CA TYR A 242 -14.21 -11.45 -15.30
C TYR A 242 -13.22 -11.12 -16.42
N ASP A 243 -13.14 -9.85 -16.77
CA ASP A 243 -12.32 -9.36 -17.85
C ASP A 243 -11.35 -8.27 -17.37
N THR A 244 -10.33 -8.02 -18.16
CA THR A 244 -9.41 -6.91 -17.95
C THR A 244 -10.05 -5.61 -18.45
N SER A 245 -9.71 -4.50 -17.81
CA SER A 245 -10.16 -3.19 -18.21
C SER A 245 -8.97 -2.25 -18.46
N PRO A 246 -8.64 -1.94 -19.72
CA PRO A 246 -7.60 -0.95 -20.02
C PRO A 246 -7.89 0.40 -19.37
N ILE A 247 -9.16 0.78 -19.27
CA ILE A 247 -9.58 2.04 -18.64
C ILE A 247 -9.24 2.05 -17.14
N LEU A 248 -9.63 0.99 -16.40
CA LEU A 248 -9.33 0.89 -14.98
C LEU A 248 -7.83 0.78 -14.71
N ARG A 249 -7.10 -0.01 -15.49
CA ARG A 249 -5.64 -0.14 -15.42
C ARG A 249 -4.93 1.17 -15.69
N GLY A 250 -5.33 1.86 -16.75
CA GLY A 250 -4.77 3.15 -17.11
C GLY A 250 -5.06 4.25 -16.08
N ALA A 251 -6.29 4.32 -15.59
CA ALA A 251 -6.66 5.23 -14.51
C ALA A 251 -5.89 4.96 -13.21
N TRP A 252 -5.65 3.67 -12.90
CA TRP A 252 -4.85 3.27 -11.75
C TRP A 252 -3.39 3.71 -11.89
N ILE A 253 -2.74 3.47 -13.03
CA ILE A 253 -1.36 3.94 -13.30
C ILE A 253 -1.29 5.46 -13.22
N SER A 254 -2.20 6.16 -13.90
CA SER A 254 -2.25 7.62 -13.92
C SER A 254 -2.33 8.20 -12.50
N ARG A 255 -3.21 7.65 -11.66
CA ARG A 255 -3.43 8.13 -10.27
C ARG A 255 -2.31 7.71 -9.31
N ASN A 256 -1.97 6.42 -9.30
CA ASN A 256 -1.16 5.85 -8.22
C ASN A 256 0.34 5.87 -8.54
N VAL A 257 0.72 5.82 -9.81
CA VAL A 257 2.12 5.82 -10.25
C VAL A 257 2.54 7.20 -10.74
N VAL A 258 1.85 7.72 -11.75
CA VAL A 258 2.21 8.98 -12.40
C VAL A 258 1.81 10.22 -11.58
N GLY A 259 0.74 10.09 -10.76
CA GLY A 259 0.28 11.19 -9.91
C GLY A 259 -0.64 12.19 -10.60
N ASN A 260 -1.27 11.80 -11.70
CA ASN A 260 -2.27 12.58 -12.43
C ASN A 260 -3.67 11.99 -12.20
N PRO A 261 -4.34 12.30 -11.07
CA PRO A 261 -5.69 11.83 -10.85
C PRO A 261 -6.63 12.48 -11.87
N LEU A 262 -7.48 11.66 -12.48
CA LEU A 262 -8.52 12.15 -13.38
C LEU A 262 -9.65 12.81 -12.60
N SER A 263 -10.26 13.81 -13.19
CA SER A 263 -11.56 14.30 -12.72
C SER A 263 -12.62 13.20 -12.91
N PRO A 264 -13.62 13.12 -12.02
CA PRO A 264 -14.75 12.22 -12.23
C PRO A 264 -15.39 12.47 -13.63
N PRO A 265 -15.89 11.41 -14.29
CA PRO A 265 -16.60 11.60 -15.54
C PRO A 265 -17.82 12.52 -15.34
N PRO A 266 -18.25 13.29 -16.35
CA PRO A 266 -19.47 14.07 -16.26
C PRO A 266 -20.69 13.18 -15.96
N GLU A 267 -21.68 13.69 -15.23
CA GLU A 267 -22.84 12.95 -14.72
C GLU A 267 -23.69 12.22 -15.79
N ASN A 268 -23.59 12.64 -17.06
CA ASN A 268 -24.39 12.13 -18.17
C ASN A 268 -23.58 11.31 -19.21
N VAL A 269 -22.42 10.78 -18.82
CA VAL A 269 -21.63 9.91 -19.69
C VAL A 269 -21.94 8.47 -19.35
N GLU A 270 -22.50 7.74 -20.33
CA GLU A 270 -22.69 6.30 -20.22
C GLU A 270 -21.34 5.61 -20.06
N ALA A 271 -21.21 4.75 -19.04
CA ALA A 271 -20.03 3.92 -18.88
C ALA A 271 -19.91 2.96 -20.08
N ILE A 272 -18.68 2.77 -20.56
CA ILE A 272 -18.40 1.67 -21.48
C ILE A 272 -18.43 0.40 -20.64
N GLU A 273 -19.53 -0.32 -20.68
CA GLU A 273 -19.62 -1.67 -20.12
C GLU A 273 -19.33 -2.66 -21.26
N PRO A 274 -18.14 -3.30 -21.28
CA PRO A 274 -17.88 -4.35 -22.24
C PRO A 274 -18.83 -5.50 -21.98
N GLU A 275 -19.44 -6.02 -23.04
CA GLU A 275 -20.18 -7.28 -22.92
C GLU A 275 -19.23 -8.38 -22.45
N HIS A 276 -19.54 -9.00 -21.30
CA HIS A 276 -18.71 -10.06 -20.73
C HIS A 276 -18.50 -11.20 -21.73
N GLY A 277 -17.26 -11.42 -22.11
CA GLY A 277 -16.85 -12.43 -23.07
C GLY A 277 -16.86 -11.97 -24.52
N ALA A 278 -17.03 -10.68 -24.79
CA ALA A 278 -16.76 -10.10 -26.09
C ALA A 278 -15.27 -10.22 -26.46
N GLU A 279 -14.96 -10.32 -27.74
CA GLU A 279 -13.56 -10.28 -28.17
C GLU A 279 -12.95 -8.91 -27.81
N ALA A 280 -11.73 -8.90 -27.32
CA ALA A 280 -11.10 -7.65 -26.90
C ALA A 280 -10.79 -6.68 -28.07
N THR A 281 -10.80 -7.15 -29.29
CA THR A 281 -10.85 -6.29 -30.47
C THR A 281 -12.07 -5.38 -30.41
N SER A 282 -13.21 -5.92 -29.97
CA SER A 282 -14.41 -5.13 -29.80
C SER A 282 -14.30 -4.10 -28.66
N LEU A 283 -13.58 -4.42 -27.57
CA LEU A 283 -13.39 -3.46 -26.47
C LEU A 283 -12.49 -2.28 -26.90
N ARG A 284 -11.36 -2.55 -27.57
CA ARG A 284 -10.51 -1.49 -28.12
C ARG A 284 -11.26 -0.64 -29.13
N GLU A 285 -12.00 -1.26 -30.05
CA GLU A 285 -12.84 -0.57 -30.99
C GLU A 285 -13.94 0.26 -30.33
N GLN A 286 -14.59 -0.25 -29.29
CA GLN A 286 -15.57 0.49 -28.50
C GLN A 286 -14.95 1.70 -27.81
N ILE A 287 -13.77 1.56 -27.20
CA ILE A 287 -13.01 2.67 -26.60
C ILE A 287 -12.67 3.71 -27.69
N GLU A 288 -12.16 3.29 -28.84
CA GLU A 288 -11.84 4.21 -29.97
C GLU A 288 -13.08 4.92 -30.52
N GLN A 289 -14.24 4.24 -30.59
CA GLN A 289 -15.51 4.88 -30.94
C GLN A 289 -15.96 5.89 -29.90
N HIS A 290 -15.84 5.57 -28.61
CA HIS A 290 -16.19 6.49 -27.53
C HIS A 290 -15.31 7.74 -27.52
N LYS A 291 -14.03 7.62 -27.89
CA LYS A 291 -13.08 8.74 -28.04
C LYS A 291 -13.42 9.72 -29.14
N LYS A 292 -14.37 9.42 -30.06
CA LYS A 292 -14.85 10.38 -31.07
C LYS A 292 -15.53 11.60 -30.44
N SER A 293 -16.08 11.48 -29.23
CA SER A 293 -16.56 12.62 -28.44
C SER A 293 -15.38 13.40 -27.89
N LYS A 294 -15.33 14.71 -28.09
CA LYS A 294 -14.23 15.57 -27.56
C LYS A 294 -14.11 15.53 -26.06
N THR A 295 -15.21 15.40 -25.34
CA THR A 295 -15.24 15.30 -23.87
C THR A 295 -14.59 13.99 -23.40
N CYS A 296 -14.93 12.86 -24.02
CA CYS A 296 -14.38 11.55 -23.68
C CYS A 296 -12.91 11.42 -24.08
N TYR A 297 -12.55 11.96 -25.26
CA TYR A 297 -11.18 11.92 -25.80
C TYR A 297 -10.15 12.48 -24.79
N THR A 298 -10.47 13.59 -24.11
CA THR A 298 -9.53 14.27 -23.23
C THR A 298 -9.04 13.38 -22.07
N CYS A 299 -9.95 12.60 -21.48
CA CYS A 299 -9.58 11.65 -20.40
C CYS A 299 -8.95 10.38 -20.98
N HIS A 300 -9.58 9.77 -21.98
CA HIS A 300 -9.15 8.50 -22.56
C HIS A 300 -7.76 8.57 -23.20
N LYS A 301 -7.42 9.68 -23.87
CA LYS A 301 -6.07 9.90 -24.40
C LYS A 301 -4.97 9.76 -23.36
N SER A 302 -5.24 10.12 -22.11
CA SER A 302 -4.25 10.14 -21.04
C SER A 302 -4.21 8.86 -20.20
N ILE A 303 -5.18 7.95 -20.34
CA ILE A 303 -5.26 6.73 -19.53
C ILE A 303 -5.19 5.44 -20.34
N ASP A 304 -5.91 5.36 -21.46
CA ASP A 304 -6.02 4.12 -22.23
C ASP A 304 -4.67 3.52 -22.64
N PRO A 305 -3.68 4.32 -23.10
CA PRO A 305 -2.38 3.77 -23.48
C PRO A 305 -1.70 2.99 -22.34
N TYR A 306 -1.73 3.52 -21.11
CA TYR A 306 -1.19 2.82 -19.95
C TYR A 306 -1.88 1.46 -19.72
N GLY A 307 -3.20 1.42 -19.90
CA GLY A 307 -3.97 0.20 -19.72
C GLY A 307 -3.75 -0.82 -20.82
N PHE A 308 -3.65 -0.39 -22.06
CA PHE A 308 -3.38 -1.28 -23.19
C PHE A 308 -2.04 -2.00 -23.06
N ALA A 309 -1.00 -1.34 -22.57
CA ALA A 309 0.31 -1.96 -22.31
C ALA A 309 0.24 -3.15 -21.35
N LEU A 310 -0.78 -3.22 -20.49
CA LEU A 310 -0.96 -4.30 -19.51
C LEU A 310 -1.90 -5.41 -20.00
N GLU A 311 -2.45 -5.34 -21.22
CA GLU A 311 -3.44 -6.32 -21.68
C GLU A 311 -2.85 -7.72 -21.96
N ASN A 312 -1.54 -7.85 -22.04
CA ASN A 312 -0.88 -9.14 -21.98
C ASN A 312 -0.98 -9.85 -20.62
N PHE A 313 -1.46 -9.18 -19.58
CA PHE A 313 -1.75 -9.79 -18.29
C PHE A 313 -3.26 -9.96 -18.12
N ASP A 314 -3.73 -11.17 -17.86
CA ASP A 314 -5.14 -11.44 -17.61
C ASP A 314 -5.62 -10.86 -16.25
N ALA A 315 -6.89 -11.08 -15.90
CA ALA A 315 -7.48 -10.56 -14.67
C ALA A 315 -6.87 -11.16 -13.38
N THR A 316 -6.10 -12.22 -13.47
CA THR A 316 -5.37 -12.84 -12.36
C THR A 316 -3.88 -12.51 -12.36
N GLY A 317 -3.42 -11.74 -13.34
CA GLY A 317 -2.01 -11.42 -13.53
C GLY A 317 -1.20 -12.50 -14.27
N GLN A 318 -1.83 -13.51 -14.85
CA GLN A 318 -1.15 -14.48 -15.70
C GLN A 318 -0.87 -13.89 -17.09
N TRP A 319 0.28 -14.21 -17.66
CA TRP A 319 0.64 -13.74 -19.02
C TRP A 319 -0.21 -14.41 -20.09
N ARG A 320 -0.64 -13.64 -21.11
CA ARG A 320 -1.37 -14.13 -22.29
C ARG A 320 -0.92 -13.39 -23.55
N THR A 321 -0.98 -14.08 -24.69
CA THR A 321 -0.74 -13.49 -26.02
C THR A 321 -2.02 -13.36 -26.84
N GLN A 322 -3.10 -14.00 -26.36
CA GLN A 322 -4.43 -13.98 -26.99
C GLN A 322 -5.48 -13.79 -25.90
N TYR A 323 -6.58 -13.15 -26.26
CA TYR A 323 -7.73 -13.04 -25.39
C TYR A 323 -8.46 -14.37 -25.27
N ARG A 324 -9.20 -14.55 -24.20
CA ARG A 324 -10.12 -15.69 -24.00
C ARG A 324 -11.51 -15.27 -24.43
N VAL A 325 -12.13 -16.04 -25.33
CA VAL A 325 -13.51 -15.82 -25.76
C VAL A 325 -14.39 -16.93 -25.22
N LYS A 326 -15.48 -16.54 -24.57
CA LYS A 326 -16.50 -17.49 -24.09
C LYS A 326 -17.17 -18.15 -25.29
N LYS A 327 -17.13 -19.49 -25.40
CA LYS A 327 -17.94 -20.20 -26.38
C LYS A 327 -19.39 -20.25 -25.93
N GLU A 328 -20.30 -19.84 -26.82
CA GLU A 328 -21.72 -20.08 -26.62
C GLU A 328 -22.02 -21.58 -26.53
N HIS A 329 -22.84 -21.95 -25.58
CA HIS A 329 -23.19 -23.32 -25.29
C HIS A 329 -24.33 -23.77 -26.21
N ASN A 330 -24.06 -24.64 -27.15
CA ASN A 330 -25.12 -25.47 -27.72
C ASN A 330 -25.57 -26.49 -26.67
N ALA A 331 -26.84 -26.46 -26.29
CA ALA A 331 -27.48 -27.01 -25.10
C ALA A 331 -27.46 -28.56 -24.95
N THR A 332 -26.53 -29.28 -25.58
CA THR A 332 -26.58 -30.75 -25.64
C THR A 332 -25.63 -31.49 -24.67
N PHE A 333 -24.83 -30.81 -23.84
CA PHE A 333 -23.97 -31.48 -22.87
C PHE A 333 -24.06 -30.89 -21.47
N GLN A 334 -24.74 -31.61 -20.58
CA GLN A 334 -25.04 -31.22 -19.18
C GLN A 334 -23.86 -31.30 -18.22
N TYR A 335 -22.68 -31.77 -18.61
CA TYR A 335 -21.57 -31.97 -17.67
C TYR A 335 -20.20 -31.72 -18.31
N ARG A 336 -19.67 -30.49 -18.16
CA ARG A 336 -18.21 -30.26 -18.25
C ARG A 336 -17.77 -29.29 -17.14
N PRO A 337 -16.86 -29.73 -16.26
CA PRO A 337 -16.48 -28.98 -15.05
C PRO A 337 -15.54 -27.80 -15.24
N GLN A 338 -15.13 -27.44 -16.44
CA GLN A 338 -14.20 -26.33 -16.69
C GLN A 338 -14.61 -25.54 -17.91
N GLY A 339 -14.65 -24.20 -17.73
CA GLY A 339 -15.14 -23.24 -18.69
C GLY A 339 -14.66 -23.45 -20.14
N TYR A 340 -15.61 -23.38 -21.04
CA TYR A 340 -15.36 -23.47 -22.48
C TYR A 340 -14.86 -22.12 -23.01
N PHE A 341 -13.55 -22.04 -23.24
CA PHE A 341 -12.95 -20.89 -23.88
C PHE A 341 -12.28 -21.31 -25.17
N SER A 342 -12.35 -20.46 -26.17
CA SER A 342 -11.47 -20.50 -27.33
C SER A 342 -10.44 -19.39 -27.21
N SER A 343 -9.33 -19.55 -27.91
CA SER A 343 -8.42 -18.45 -28.18
C SER A 343 -9.14 -17.43 -29.07
N GLY A 344 -9.18 -16.17 -28.61
CA GLY A 344 -9.67 -15.03 -29.37
C GLY A 344 -8.56 -14.38 -30.19
N SER A 345 -8.73 -13.10 -30.48
CA SER A 345 -7.74 -12.28 -31.19
C SER A 345 -6.42 -12.17 -30.39
N ARG A 346 -5.35 -11.82 -31.10
CA ARG A 346 -4.07 -11.48 -30.46
C ARG A 346 -4.23 -10.21 -29.63
N VAL A 347 -3.53 -10.19 -28.51
CA VAL A 347 -3.44 -8.97 -27.69
C VAL A 347 -2.66 -7.92 -28.45
N ASP A 348 -3.24 -6.74 -28.61
CA ASP A 348 -2.57 -5.52 -29.05
C ASP A 348 -2.32 -4.63 -27.83
N ALA A 349 -1.08 -4.66 -27.34
CA ALA A 349 -0.63 -3.89 -26.17
C ALA A 349 0.02 -2.55 -26.57
N SER A 350 -0.05 -2.16 -27.84
CA SER A 350 0.55 -0.92 -28.32
C SER A 350 -0.19 0.33 -27.83
N GLY A 351 0.52 1.45 -27.78
CA GLY A 351 -0.05 2.74 -27.41
C GLY A 351 0.90 3.89 -27.66
N GLU A 352 0.44 5.09 -27.32
CA GLU A 352 1.19 6.33 -27.45
C GLU A 352 0.94 7.23 -26.25
N ILE A 353 2.01 7.74 -25.64
CA ILE A 353 1.96 8.67 -24.50
C ILE A 353 2.75 9.93 -24.88
N GLY A 354 2.05 11.05 -25.08
CA GLY A 354 2.65 12.24 -25.67
C GLY A 354 3.15 11.95 -27.08
N ASP A 355 4.44 12.10 -27.30
CA ASP A 355 5.10 11.86 -28.58
C ASP A 355 5.83 10.49 -28.64
N PHE A 356 5.64 9.65 -27.61
CA PHE A 356 6.34 8.38 -27.47
C PHE A 356 5.39 7.21 -27.73
N ALA A 357 5.63 6.47 -28.81
CA ALA A 357 4.91 5.24 -29.13
C ALA A 357 5.62 4.03 -28.51
N PHE A 358 4.84 3.02 -28.12
CA PHE A 358 5.34 1.75 -27.62
C PHE A 358 4.48 0.58 -28.16
N ASN A 359 5.03 -0.64 -28.12
CA ASN A 359 4.36 -1.84 -28.63
C ASN A 359 3.85 -2.77 -27.51
N ASP A 360 4.39 -2.62 -26.30
CA ASP A 360 4.16 -3.53 -25.18
C ASP A 360 4.53 -2.89 -23.84
N ILE A 361 4.54 -3.72 -22.78
CA ILE A 361 4.90 -3.33 -21.41
C ILE A 361 6.35 -2.85 -21.29
N PHE A 362 7.29 -3.36 -22.10
CA PHE A 362 8.69 -2.92 -22.04
C PHE A 362 8.81 -1.46 -22.47
N GLY A 363 8.22 -1.10 -23.60
CA GLY A 363 8.21 0.29 -24.03
C GLY A 363 7.47 1.23 -23.07
N LEU A 364 6.38 0.78 -22.43
CA LEU A 364 5.75 1.56 -21.36
C LEU A 364 6.68 1.78 -20.19
N LYS A 365 7.39 0.74 -19.72
CA LYS A 365 8.34 0.84 -18.62
C LYS A 365 9.45 1.84 -18.93
N GLU A 366 10.01 1.85 -20.15
CA GLU A 366 11.02 2.82 -20.60
C GLU A 366 10.51 4.26 -20.50
N ILE A 367 9.29 4.53 -20.97
CA ILE A 367 8.67 5.85 -20.88
C ILE A 367 8.50 6.27 -19.41
N LEU A 368 7.98 5.39 -18.56
CA LEU A 368 7.79 5.68 -17.13
C LEU A 368 9.12 5.90 -16.40
N LEU A 369 10.16 5.14 -16.72
CA LEU A 369 11.51 5.33 -16.15
C LEU A 369 12.11 6.68 -16.54
N SER A 370 11.82 7.20 -17.73
CA SER A 370 12.21 8.57 -18.11
C SER A 370 11.54 9.65 -17.25
N GLU A 371 10.40 9.33 -16.65
CA GLU A 371 9.64 10.21 -15.73
C GLU A 371 9.89 9.89 -14.24
N HIS A 372 10.99 9.22 -13.89
CA HIS A 372 11.27 8.73 -12.53
C HIS A 372 11.09 9.78 -11.43
N ARG A 373 11.47 11.04 -11.67
CA ARG A 373 11.28 12.14 -10.71
C ARG A 373 9.80 12.39 -10.39
N LYS A 374 8.93 12.31 -11.38
CA LYS A 374 7.49 12.47 -11.23
C LYS A 374 6.90 11.33 -10.41
N ILE A 375 7.38 10.11 -10.65
CA ILE A 375 6.97 8.91 -9.91
C ILE A 375 7.42 8.98 -8.45
N ALA A 376 8.69 9.32 -8.21
CA ALA A 376 9.23 9.50 -6.87
C ALA A 376 8.51 10.62 -6.09
N TYR A 377 8.24 11.74 -6.76
CA TYR A 377 7.44 12.82 -6.18
C TYR A 377 6.01 12.38 -5.83
N ASN A 378 5.35 11.63 -6.71
CA ASN A 378 4.02 11.11 -6.41
C ASN A 378 4.03 10.19 -5.19
N PHE A 379 5.02 9.29 -5.10
CA PHE A 379 5.18 8.44 -3.91
C PHE A 379 5.44 9.28 -2.65
N ALA A 380 6.34 10.26 -2.70
CA ALA A 380 6.61 11.17 -1.58
C ALA A 380 5.33 11.90 -1.12
N LYS A 381 4.50 12.35 -2.07
CA LYS A 381 3.20 12.96 -1.79
C LYS A 381 2.24 11.96 -1.12
N LYS A 382 2.14 10.75 -1.64
CA LYS A 382 1.29 9.68 -1.06
C LYS A 382 1.74 9.28 0.34
N PHE A 383 3.05 9.20 0.55
CA PHE A 383 3.59 8.91 1.88
C PHE A 383 3.39 10.07 2.85
N PHE A 384 3.49 11.33 2.38
CA PHE A 384 3.15 12.51 3.19
C PHE A 384 1.67 12.49 3.60
N GLU A 385 0.75 12.21 2.66
CA GLU A 385 -0.69 12.05 2.94
C GLU A 385 -0.93 10.95 3.99
N TYR A 386 -0.24 9.82 3.88
CA TYR A 386 -0.29 8.72 4.85
C TYR A 386 0.19 9.17 6.25
N ALA A 387 1.28 9.91 6.32
CA ALA A 387 1.89 10.34 7.57
C ALA A 387 1.09 11.43 8.29
N ASN A 388 0.45 12.33 7.54
CA ASN A 388 -0.20 13.53 8.08
C ASN A 388 -1.74 13.48 8.04
N GLY A 389 -2.33 12.53 7.33
CA GLY A 389 -3.77 12.39 7.18
C GLY A 389 -4.45 13.41 6.26
N ASN A 390 -3.67 14.26 5.59
CA ASN A 390 -4.15 15.30 4.68
C ASN A 390 -3.20 15.51 3.51
N GLU A 391 -3.74 16.05 2.41
CA GLU A 391 -2.93 16.40 1.24
C GLU A 391 -1.95 17.54 1.55
N PRO A 392 -0.73 17.51 0.95
CA PRO A 392 0.23 18.59 1.10
C PRO A 392 -0.28 19.88 0.43
N ASN A 393 -0.15 21.01 1.11
CA ASN A 393 -0.40 22.34 0.55
C ASN A 393 0.65 22.72 -0.50
N LEU A 394 0.48 23.88 -1.16
CA LEU A 394 1.36 24.31 -2.26
C LEU A 394 2.84 24.37 -1.83
N LYS A 395 3.14 24.97 -0.65
CA LYS A 395 4.51 25.04 -0.14
C LYS A 395 5.09 23.64 0.08
N GLN A 396 4.33 22.78 0.75
CA GLN A 396 4.74 21.39 1.01
C GLN A 396 4.95 20.60 -0.27
N ARG A 397 4.14 20.79 -1.31
CA ARG A 397 4.32 20.17 -2.63
C ARG A 397 5.65 20.59 -3.28
N ILE A 398 6.00 21.88 -3.19
CA ILE A 398 7.28 22.41 -3.71
C ILE A 398 8.45 21.80 -2.92
N ASP A 399 8.33 21.73 -1.60
CA ASP A 399 9.38 21.19 -0.74
C ASP A 399 9.58 19.69 -0.99
N LEU A 400 8.50 18.90 -1.11
CA LEU A 400 8.56 17.47 -1.48
C LEU A 400 9.23 17.27 -2.85
N LEU A 401 8.95 18.12 -3.84
CA LEU A 401 9.57 18.02 -5.16
C LEU A 401 11.09 18.29 -5.10
N ARG A 402 11.53 19.20 -4.22
CA ARG A 402 12.96 19.51 -4.00
C ARG A 402 13.73 18.37 -3.36
N MET A 403 13.08 17.47 -2.64
CA MET A 403 13.71 16.28 -2.05
C MET A 403 14.09 15.24 -3.09
N ILE A 404 13.47 15.27 -4.29
CA ILE A 404 13.68 14.23 -5.29
C ILE A 404 14.97 14.51 -6.06
N PRO A 405 15.95 13.60 -6.03
CA PRO A 405 17.19 13.74 -6.78
C PRO A 405 16.96 13.67 -8.29
N ASP A 406 17.93 14.22 -9.05
CA ASP A 406 17.83 14.25 -10.51
C ASP A 406 18.05 12.89 -11.16
N LYS A 407 18.83 12.02 -10.53
CA LYS A 407 19.11 10.67 -11.02
C LYS A 407 18.21 9.64 -10.37
N ALA A 408 17.68 8.72 -11.15
CA ALA A 408 16.79 7.67 -10.68
C ALA A 408 17.44 6.78 -9.60
N ASP A 409 18.69 6.41 -9.79
CA ASP A 409 19.44 5.51 -8.90
C ASP A 409 19.78 6.15 -7.55
N ASP A 410 19.81 7.49 -7.50
CA ASP A 410 20.11 8.22 -6.26
C ASP A 410 18.88 8.38 -5.35
N CYS A 411 17.68 7.97 -5.81
CA CYS A 411 16.43 8.07 -5.06
C CYS A 411 16.08 6.75 -4.35
N GLY A 412 16.78 6.44 -3.28
CA GLY A 412 16.50 5.26 -2.46
C GLY A 412 15.18 5.38 -1.69
N LEU A 413 14.40 4.30 -1.64
CA LEU A 413 13.09 4.29 -0.98
C LEU A 413 13.17 4.61 0.52
N ARG A 414 14.17 4.07 1.22
CA ARG A 414 14.41 4.30 2.65
C ARG A 414 14.74 5.75 2.94
N ASP A 415 15.61 6.33 2.13
CA ASP A 415 16.01 7.72 2.28
C ASP A 415 14.85 8.66 2.01
N LEU A 416 14.10 8.43 0.94
CA LEU A 416 12.91 9.22 0.60
C LEU A 416 11.85 9.19 1.71
N ILE A 417 11.54 8.01 2.25
CA ILE A 417 10.63 7.87 3.40
C ILE A 417 11.16 8.64 4.60
N GLY A 418 12.45 8.53 4.88
CA GLY A 418 13.09 9.24 5.97
C GLY A 418 13.03 10.76 5.82
N ASP A 419 13.26 11.29 4.62
CA ASP A 419 13.20 12.72 4.31
C ASP A 419 11.77 13.26 4.50
N VAL A 420 10.78 12.56 3.94
CA VAL A 420 9.37 12.93 4.11
C VAL A 420 8.95 12.89 5.57
N MET A 421 9.43 11.89 6.36
CA MET A 421 9.13 11.80 7.79
C MET A 421 9.74 12.95 8.59
N VAL A 422 11.02 13.28 8.36
CA VAL A 422 11.67 14.43 9.01
C VAL A 422 10.91 15.70 8.68
N TYR A 423 10.59 15.91 7.40
CA TYR A 423 9.82 17.06 6.95
C TYR A 423 8.42 17.14 7.59
N SER A 424 7.73 16.03 7.68
CA SER A 424 6.40 15.96 8.33
C SER A 424 6.42 16.40 9.79
N LEU A 425 7.52 16.14 10.50
CA LEU A 425 7.69 16.48 11.91
C LEU A 425 8.24 17.88 12.13
N LYS A 426 9.07 18.41 11.22
CA LYS A 426 9.74 19.71 11.37
C LYS A 426 9.07 20.82 10.58
N GLY A 427 8.36 20.53 9.50
CA GLY A 427 7.72 21.50 8.61
C GLY A 427 8.68 22.31 7.75
N THR A 428 9.98 21.97 7.76
CA THR A 428 11.04 22.66 7.01
C THR A 428 12.00 21.65 6.38
N LEU A 429 12.51 22.00 5.19
CA LEU A 429 13.69 21.35 4.60
C LEU A 429 14.95 21.93 5.31
N GLU A 430 15.85 21.06 5.68
CA GLU A 430 17.21 21.46 6.15
C GLU A 430 18.20 21.36 5.02
#